data_a2591b60fb43627aef88989dec8f6be7
#
_entry.id   a2591b60fb43627aef88989dec8f6be7
#
_cell.length_a   1.000
_cell.length_b   1.000
_cell.length_c   1.000
_cell.angle_alpha   90.00
_cell.angle_beta   90.00
_cell.angle_gamma   90.00
#
_symmetry.space_group_name_H-M   'P 1'
#
loop_
_entity.id
_entity.type
_entity.pdbx_description
1 polymer ?
#
loop_
_entity_poly.entity_id
_entity_poly.type
_entity_poly.pdbx_seq_one_letter_code
_entity_poly.pdbx_strand_id
1 'polypeptide(L)' 'STGQYSEPVNVEVHVPDGYTGYYTLDGTEPTDQSIQYTGAFAIYEDTELNVVLIDGNGKKSEITTRKYRISS' A
#
# COMPACT_ATOMS: atom_id res chain seq x y z
N SER A 1 -13.01 -6.76 20.83
CA SER A 1 -14.15 -7.33 21.51
C SER A 1 -13.93 -8.80 21.77
N THR A 2 -14.68 -9.29 22.71
CA THR A 2 -14.54 -10.68 23.13
C THR A 2 -14.90 -11.61 21.97
N GLY A 3 -14.02 -12.56 21.72
CA GLY A 3 -14.25 -13.55 20.69
C GLY A 3 -14.00 -13.08 19.28
N GLN A 4 -13.70 -11.81 19.12
CA GLN A 4 -13.33 -11.31 17.82
C GLN A 4 -11.83 -11.20 17.71
N TYR A 5 -11.34 -11.48 16.53
CA TYR A 5 -9.93 -11.31 16.22
C TYR A 5 -9.84 -10.81 14.80
N SER A 6 -8.79 -10.08 14.56
CA SER A 6 -8.56 -9.51 13.25
C SER A 6 -7.88 -10.53 12.36
N GLU A 7 -8.42 -10.69 11.18
CA GLU A 7 -7.75 -11.47 10.17
C GLU A 7 -6.90 -10.54 9.33
N PRO A 8 -5.68 -10.94 8.99
CA PRO A 8 -4.87 -10.08 8.13
C PRO A 8 -5.50 -9.93 6.76
N VAL A 9 -5.37 -8.75 6.20
CA VAL A 9 -5.82 -8.46 4.84
C VAL A 9 -4.60 -8.49 3.94
N ASN A 10 -4.62 -9.37 2.93
CA ASN A 10 -3.53 -9.43 1.97
C ASN A 10 -3.69 -8.30 0.96
N VAL A 11 -2.64 -7.52 0.80
CA VAL A 11 -2.61 -6.42 -0.15
C VAL A 11 -1.69 -6.79 -1.29
N GLU A 12 -2.19 -6.69 -2.50
CA GLU A 12 -1.42 -6.97 -3.69
C GLU A 12 -1.60 -5.82 -4.67
N VAL A 13 -0.50 -5.33 -5.19
CA VAL A 13 -0.51 -4.22 -6.13
C VAL A 13 0.09 -4.70 -7.44
N HIS A 14 -0.59 -4.40 -8.53
CA HIS A 14 -0.06 -4.70 -9.86
C HIS A 14 0.89 -3.58 -10.27
N VAL A 15 2.15 -3.94 -10.50
CA VAL A 15 3.16 -2.99 -10.96
C VAL A 15 3.56 -3.40 -12.37
N PRO A 16 3.19 -2.61 -13.38
CA PRO A 16 3.58 -2.94 -14.76
C PRO A 16 5.09 -2.89 -14.96
N ASP A 17 5.55 -3.57 -15.98
CA ASP A 17 6.96 -3.52 -16.35
C ASP A 17 7.38 -2.08 -16.63
N GLY A 18 8.56 -1.72 -16.15
CA GLY A 18 9.07 -0.38 -16.31
C GLY A 18 8.67 0.59 -15.22
N TYR A 19 7.87 0.12 -14.25
CA TYR A 19 7.43 0.94 -13.12
C TYR A 19 7.95 0.36 -11.82
N THR A 20 8.10 1.23 -10.84
CA THR A 20 8.41 0.83 -9.46
C THR A 20 7.28 1.33 -8.57
N GLY A 21 6.76 0.47 -7.72
CA GLY A 21 5.70 0.85 -6.79
C GLY A 21 6.27 1.29 -5.46
N TYR A 22 5.73 2.36 -4.92
CA TYR A 22 6.04 2.82 -3.57
C TYR A 22 4.74 3.03 -2.83
N TYR A 23 4.76 2.82 -1.52
CA TYR A 23 3.54 2.94 -0.76
C TYR A 23 3.83 3.48 0.65
N THR A 24 2.77 4.01 1.26
CA THR A 24 2.78 4.43 2.65
C THR A 24 1.59 3.81 3.36
N LEU A 25 1.72 3.63 4.67
CA LEU A 25 0.68 3.00 5.48
C LEU A 25 0.09 3.96 6.52
N ASP A 26 0.49 5.22 6.47
CA ASP A 26 0.08 6.21 7.46
C ASP A 26 -0.70 7.37 6.85
N GLY A 27 -1.15 7.20 5.61
CA GLY A 27 -1.95 8.21 4.93
C GLY A 27 -1.15 9.33 4.29
N THR A 28 0.17 9.27 4.38
CA THR A 28 0.99 10.30 3.74
C THR A 28 1.14 10.03 2.26
N GLU A 29 1.57 11.06 1.53
CA GLU A 29 1.80 10.92 0.10
C GLU A 29 3.04 10.07 -0.16
N PRO A 30 2.92 8.98 -0.93
CA PRO A 30 4.08 8.15 -1.24
C PRO A 30 5.01 8.85 -2.22
N THR A 31 6.30 8.64 -2.02
CA THR A 31 7.35 9.21 -2.87
C THR A 31 8.37 8.12 -3.17
N ASP A 32 9.42 8.47 -3.91
CA ASP A 32 10.49 7.54 -4.17
C ASP A 32 11.35 7.25 -2.93
N GLN A 33 11.08 7.95 -1.83
CA GLN A 33 11.70 7.69 -0.54
C GLN A 33 10.83 6.83 0.36
N SER A 34 9.64 6.47 -0.10
CA SER A 34 8.71 5.63 0.66
C SER A 34 9.10 4.16 0.54
N ILE A 35 8.31 3.29 1.19
CA ILE A 35 8.56 1.86 1.15
C ILE A 35 8.36 1.36 -0.28
N GLN A 36 9.35 0.67 -0.82
CA GLN A 36 9.23 0.10 -2.15
C GLN A 36 8.40 -1.17 -2.09
N TYR A 37 7.42 -1.26 -3.00
CA TYR A 37 6.61 -2.46 -3.11
C TYR A 37 7.41 -3.56 -3.79
N THR A 38 7.55 -4.69 -3.12
CA THR A 38 8.29 -5.83 -3.63
C THR A 38 7.46 -7.10 -3.75
N GLY A 39 6.23 -7.05 -3.28
CA GLY A 39 5.35 -8.21 -3.34
C GLY A 39 4.19 -8.03 -2.37
N ALA A 40 3.27 -8.98 -2.40
CA ALA A 40 2.10 -8.92 -1.54
C ALA A 40 2.51 -8.86 -0.06
N PHE A 41 1.75 -8.13 0.72
CA PHE A 41 1.99 -8.03 2.16
C PHE A 41 0.66 -8.02 2.89
N ALA A 42 0.72 -8.27 4.19
CA ALA A 42 -0.48 -8.35 5.00
C ALA A 42 -0.61 -7.13 5.91
N ILE A 43 -1.84 -6.72 6.13
CA ILE A 43 -2.17 -5.63 7.04
C ILE A 43 -2.95 -6.23 8.21
N TYR A 44 -2.54 -5.89 9.43
CA TYR A 44 -3.10 -6.45 10.64
C TYR A 44 -3.90 -5.45 11.46
N GLU A 45 -3.95 -4.21 11.02
CA GLU A 45 -4.66 -3.16 11.74
C GLU A 45 -5.21 -2.14 10.76
N ASP A 46 -6.02 -1.22 11.24
CA ASP A 46 -6.57 -0.16 10.40
C ASP A 46 -5.44 0.60 9.74
N THR A 47 -5.52 0.75 8.42
CA THR A 47 -4.44 1.32 7.65
C THR A 47 -5.00 2.15 6.51
N GLU A 48 -4.38 3.29 6.28
CA GLU A 48 -4.65 4.07 5.08
C GLU A 48 -3.46 3.91 4.13
N LEU A 49 -3.67 3.13 3.11
CA LEU A 49 -2.63 2.78 2.14
C LEU A 49 -2.68 3.73 0.95
N ASN A 50 -1.57 4.33 0.65
CA ASN A 50 -1.41 5.12 -0.57
C ASN A 50 -0.30 4.50 -1.39
N VAL A 51 -0.55 4.32 -2.68
CA VAL A 51 0.38 3.68 -3.60
C VAL A 51 0.62 4.59 -4.78
N VAL A 52 1.86 4.72 -5.20
CA VAL A 52 2.22 5.44 -6.41
C VAL A 52 3.15 4.57 -7.25
N LEU A 53 3.00 4.67 -8.56
CA LEU A 53 3.89 3.99 -9.49
C LEU A 53 4.78 5.06 -10.13
N ILE A 54 6.08 4.78 -10.19
CA ILE A 54 7.05 5.71 -10.76
C ILE A 54 7.75 4.98 -11.90
N ASP A 55 7.78 5.60 -13.08
CA ASP A 55 8.41 4.98 -14.24
C ASP A 55 9.93 5.21 -14.23
N GLY A 56 10.60 4.68 -15.26
CA GLY A 56 12.04 4.79 -15.34
C GLY A 56 12.57 6.22 -15.55
N ASN A 57 11.70 7.14 -15.89
CA ASN A 57 12.04 8.56 -16.02
C ASN A 57 11.75 9.37 -14.76
N GLY A 58 11.23 8.71 -13.74
CA GLY A 58 10.87 9.38 -12.49
C GLY A 58 9.50 10.01 -12.50
N LYS A 59 8.69 9.72 -13.50
CA LYS A 59 7.34 10.27 -13.59
C LYS A 59 6.39 9.47 -12.72
N LYS A 60 5.66 10.14 -11.85
CA LYS A 60 4.71 9.51 -10.94
C LYS A 60 3.35 9.36 -11.60
N SER A 61 2.72 8.23 -11.34
CA SER A 61 1.34 7.99 -11.73
C SER A 61 0.40 8.61 -10.71
N GLU A 62 -0.89 8.41 -10.92
CA GLU A 62 -1.88 8.81 -9.93
C GLU A 62 -1.70 7.97 -8.67
N ILE A 63 -1.96 8.61 -7.53
CA ILE A 63 -1.88 7.93 -6.25
C ILE A 63 -3.18 7.17 -6.03
N THR A 64 -3.05 5.88 -5.73
CA THR A 64 -4.18 5.04 -5.38
C THR A 64 -4.28 4.99 -3.87
N THR A 65 -5.44 5.35 -3.34
CA THR A 65 -5.69 5.32 -1.90
C THR A 65 -6.63 4.17 -1.57
N ARG A 66 -6.26 3.38 -0.59
CA ARG A 66 -7.08 2.29 -0.09
C ARG A 66 -7.13 2.38 1.42
N LYS A 67 -8.34 2.38 1.96
CA LYS A 67 -8.53 2.40 3.41
C LYS A 67 -8.98 1.02 3.85
N TYR A 68 -8.24 0.47 4.79
CA TYR A 68 -8.54 -0.86 5.33
C TYR A 68 -8.96 -0.73 6.78
N ARG A 69 -10.05 -1.39 7.10
CA ARG A 69 -10.53 -1.46 8.47
C ARG A 69 -10.56 -2.91 8.89
N ILE A 70 -9.91 -3.19 9.97
CA ILE A 70 -9.84 -4.53 10.51
C ILE A 70 -10.52 -4.49 11.88
N SER A 71 -11.64 -5.19 11.96
CA SER A 71 -12.38 -5.27 13.22
C SER A 71 -11.65 -6.12 14.23
N SER A 72 -11.74 -5.71 15.46
CA SER A 72 -11.11 -6.45 16.54
C SER A 72 -12.07 -6.63 17.69
#